data_03ef2271c1494aba848048692ba71a5b
#
_entry.id   03ef2271c1494aba848048692ba71a5b
#
_cell.length_a   1.000
_cell.length_b   1.000
_cell.length_c   1.000
_cell.angle_alpha   90.00
_cell.angle_beta   90.00
_cell.angle_gamma   90.00
#
_symmetry.space_group_name_H-M   'P 1'
#
loop_
_entity.id
_entity.type
_entity.pdbx_description
1 polymer ?
#
loop_
_entity_poly.entity_id
_entity_poly.type
_entity_poly.pdbx_seq_one_letter_code
_entity_poly.pdbx_strand_id
1 'polypeptide(L)'
;MTTLYQIFAAGALACLTSLSFAQTAANFPNRTIKILVPFAPGGSSDQLARLVAQRMTAEWGQTVIVENKPGAGATLGADQVAKAPPDGYTLLLAATHHIIAQNVFKNLPYDIGRDLAPVSVIAMIPNMVVVNAKVPANTIQEFVALAKAQPGKLNYGSAGAGTAHHLIGEMFNLQAQTEIVHVPYKGSAPAISDLVSGQTQLMFDTITAGLPQVTGGKTRALAVTTAKRSSALPDVPTLNETILPGFDVGTWFGLMAPAKTPSDIVNKLSAEVTKIVNIPEVRSQLLATGAEPIGNTSAEMSAQVKKELDSFAALLKQIKLTVE
;
A
#
# COMPACT_ATOMS: atom_id res chain seq x y z
N MET A 1 -42.46 36.37 40.06
CA MET A 1 -42.04 35.00 40.39
C MET A 1 -41.92 34.07 39.15
N THR A 2 -42.52 34.39 38.03
CA THR A 2 -42.54 33.56 36.80
C THR A 2 -41.25 33.61 35.94
N THR A 3 -40.48 34.69 36.03
CA THR A 3 -39.29 34.91 35.22
C THR A 3 -38.02 34.15 35.69
N LEU A 4 -37.95 33.83 36.99
CA LEU A 4 -36.83 33.09 37.56
C LEU A 4 -36.87 31.58 37.21
N TYR A 5 -38.07 31.02 37.07
CA TYR A 5 -38.25 29.58 36.69
C TYR A 5 -37.90 29.28 35.23
N GLN A 6 -38.05 30.27 34.32
CA GLN A 6 -37.72 30.09 32.91
C GLN A 6 -36.20 30.09 32.66
N ILE A 7 -35.41 30.77 33.46
CA ILE A 7 -33.92 30.79 33.33
C ILE A 7 -33.31 29.50 33.84
N PHE A 8 -33.88 28.88 34.89
CA PHE A 8 -33.41 27.58 35.38
C PHE A 8 -33.76 26.38 34.44
N ALA A 9 -34.89 26.44 33.75
CA ALA A 9 -35.28 25.40 32.79
C ALA A 9 -34.43 25.44 31.49
N ALA A 10 -34.03 26.64 31.05
CA ALA A 10 -33.16 26.80 29.88
C ALA A 10 -31.71 26.33 30.13
N GLY A 11 -31.19 26.52 31.37
CA GLY A 11 -29.86 26.07 31.78
C GLY A 11 -29.74 24.55 31.90
N ALA A 12 -30.79 23.85 32.32
CA ALA A 12 -30.80 22.40 32.45
C ALA A 12 -30.89 21.67 31.08
N LEU A 13 -31.51 22.30 30.06
CA LEU A 13 -31.61 21.71 28.71
C LEU A 13 -30.32 21.85 27.89
N ALA A 14 -29.47 22.84 28.19
CA ALA A 14 -28.19 23.05 27.50
C ALA A 14 -27.08 22.08 27.96
N CYS A 15 -27.21 21.47 29.14
CA CYS A 15 -26.23 20.48 29.65
C CYS A 15 -26.46 19.03 29.14
N LEU A 16 -27.58 18.77 28.46
CA LEU A 16 -27.92 17.39 28.00
C LEU A 16 -27.42 17.04 26.58
N THR A 17 -26.81 17.99 25.87
CA THR A 17 -26.43 17.79 24.47
C THR A 17 -24.93 17.44 24.26
N SER A 18 -24.14 17.22 25.29
CA SER A 18 -22.71 16.91 25.16
C SER A 18 -22.31 15.53 25.72
N LEU A 19 -23.20 14.56 25.79
CA LEU A 19 -22.80 13.16 25.88
C LEU A 19 -22.38 12.69 24.48
N SER A 20 -21.30 13.27 23.94
CA SER A 20 -20.48 12.57 22.94
C SER A 20 -20.07 11.26 23.59
N PHE A 21 -20.61 10.13 23.15
CA PHE A 21 -20.12 8.82 23.51
C PHE A 21 -18.65 8.77 23.07
N ALA A 22 -17.74 9.17 23.93
CA ALA A 22 -16.34 8.85 23.80
C ALA A 22 -16.28 7.32 23.87
N GLN A 23 -16.18 6.70 22.69
CA GLN A 23 -16.03 5.26 22.58
C GLN A 23 -14.70 4.91 23.25
N THR A 24 -14.74 4.30 24.42
CA THR A 24 -13.56 3.86 25.13
C THR A 24 -13.03 2.60 24.47
N ALA A 25 -11.72 2.41 24.41
CA ALA A 25 -11.09 1.21 23.88
C ALA A 25 -11.59 -0.08 24.57
N ALA A 26 -12.15 0.02 25.78
CA ALA A 26 -12.73 -1.10 26.51
C ALA A 26 -13.90 -1.76 25.74
N ASN A 27 -14.75 -0.97 25.06
CA ASN A 27 -15.90 -1.47 24.29
C ASN A 27 -15.65 -1.57 22.79
N PHE A 28 -14.44 -1.30 22.33
CA PHE A 28 -14.05 -1.43 20.93
C PHE A 28 -13.36 -2.78 20.68
N PRO A 29 -13.66 -3.49 19.56
CA PRO A 29 -14.78 -3.28 18.66
C PRO A 29 -16.08 -3.93 19.19
N ASN A 30 -17.24 -3.32 18.91
CA ASN A 30 -18.57 -3.88 19.23
C ASN A 30 -19.49 -3.97 18.00
N ARG A 31 -18.94 -3.71 16.81
CA ARG A 31 -19.62 -3.79 15.51
C ARG A 31 -18.59 -4.06 14.41
N THR A 32 -19.08 -4.31 13.19
CA THR A 32 -18.24 -4.61 12.03
C THR A 32 -17.21 -3.50 11.76
N ILE A 33 -15.94 -3.90 11.61
CA ILE A 33 -14.84 -3.05 11.12
C ILE A 33 -14.72 -3.24 9.61
N LYS A 34 -14.42 -2.15 8.90
CA LYS A 34 -14.16 -2.14 7.46
C LYS A 34 -12.71 -1.78 7.20
N ILE A 35 -12.01 -2.61 6.44
CA ILE A 35 -10.71 -2.29 5.84
C ILE A 35 -10.95 -1.94 4.37
N LEU A 36 -10.74 -0.68 4.01
CA LEU A 36 -10.85 -0.20 2.66
C LEU A 36 -9.53 -0.42 1.93
N VAL A 37 -9.57 -1.17 0.83
CA VAL A 37 -8.43 -1.44 -0.06
C VAL A 37 -8.60 -0.60 -1.32
N PRO A 38 -7.69 0.36 -1.61
CA PRO A 38 -7.85 1.32 -2.71
C PRO A 38 -7.46 0.76 -4.08
N PHE A 39 -7.52 -0.56 -4.27
CA PHE A 39 -7.19 -1.27 -5.50
C PHE A 39 -8.20 -2.36 -5.83
N ALA A 40 -8.18 -2.84 -7.08
CA ALA A 40 -8.93 -4.01 -7.49
C ALA A 40 -8.55 -5.26 -6.66
N PRO A 41 -9.48 -6.19 -6.45
CA PRO A 41 -9.20 -7.44 -5.75
C PRO A 41 -8.08 -8.27 -6.40
N GLY A 42 -7.38 -9.08 -5.60
CA GLY A 42 -6.40 -10.07 -6.05
C GLY A 42 -4.93 -9.60 -6.07
N GLY A 43 -4.64 -8.30 -5.87
CA GLY A 43 -3.26 -7.81 -5.67
C GLY A 43 -2.78 -7.99 -4.23
N SER A 44 -1.50 -7.65 -3.96
CA SER A 44 -0.90 -7.77 -2.61
C SER A 44 -1.68 -7.03 -1.53
N SER A 45 -2.18 -5.83 -1.83
CA SER A 45 -3.02 -5.06 -0.91
C SER A 45 -4.25 -5.85 -0.44
N ASP A 46 -4.95 -6.48 -1.38
CA ASP A 46 -6.17 -7.24 -1.10
C ASP A 46 -5.86 -8.52 -0.30
N GLN A 47 -4.77 -9.22 -0.68
CA GLN A 47 -4.34 -10.44 0.03
C GLN A 47 -3.96 -10.15 1.48
N LEU A 48 -3.16 -9.09 1.74
CA LEU A 48 -2.77 -8.69 3.09
C LEU A 48 -3.95 -8.19 3.91
N ALA A 49 -4.86 -7.40 3.32
CA ALA A 49 -6.07 -6.94 4.01
C ALA A 49 -6.94 -8.11 4.46
N ARG A 50 -7.16 -9.11 3.58
CA ARG A 50 -7.95 -10.29 3.90
C ARG A 50 -7.31 -11.18 4.96
N LEU A 51 -5.99 -11.36 4.90
CA LEU A 51 -5.24 -12.07 5.93
C LEU A 51 -5.46 -11.43 7.31
N VAL A 52 -5.25 -10.12 7.42
CA VAL A 52 -5.42 -9.39 8.68
C VAL A 52 -6.88 -9.37 9.13
N ALA A 53 -7.83 -9.11 8.21
CA ALA A 53 -9.26 -9.09 8.51
C ALA A 53 -9.76 -10.44 9.07
N GLN A 54 -9.32 -11.55 8.47
CA GLN A 54 -9.66 -12.90 8.94
C GLN A 54 -9.15 -13.15 10.36
N ARG A 55 -7.90 -12.78 10.64
CA ARG A 55 -7.29 -12.96 11.96
C ARG A 55 -7.91 -12.05 13.01
N MET A 56 -8.14 -10.77 12.70
CA MET A 56 -8.84 -9.84 13.59
C MET A 56 -10.26 -10.34 13.92
N THR A 57 -10.98 -10.88 12.94
CA THR A 57 -12.31 -11.48 13.16
C THR A 57 -12.26 -12.62 14.14
N ALA A 58 -11.28 -13.52 14.00
CA ALA A 58 -11.11 -14.67 14.89
C ALA A 58 -10.73 -14.26 16.33
N GLU A 59 -9.85 -13.26 16.48
CA GLU A 59 -9.37 -12.79 17.78
C GLU A 59 -10.40 -11.97 18.56
N TRP A 60 -11.15 -11.12 17.86
CA TRP A 60 -12.09 -10.20 18.52
C TRP A 60 -13.54 -10.67 18.53
N GLY A 61 -13.89 -11.73 17.79
CA GLY A 61 -15.28 -12.18 17.65
C GLY A 61 -16.19 -11.16 16.96
N GLN A 62 -15.61 -10.09 16.38
CA GLN A 62 -16.31 -9.06 15.62
C GLN A 62 -15.91 -9.14 14.14
N THR A 63 -16.91 -9.08 13.26
CA THR A 63 -16.67 -9.18 11.82
C THR A 63 -15.76 -8.04 11.33
N VAL A 64 -14.70 -8.38 10.60
CA VAL A 64 -13.86 -7.44 9.85
C VAL A 64 -13.99 -7.75 8.37
N ILE A 65 -14.47 -6.78 7.58
CA ILE A 65 -14.68 -6.93 6.14
C ILE A 65 -13.65 -6.15 5.34
N VAL A 66 -13.37 -6.63 4.13
CA VAL A 66 -12.53 -5.92 3.15
C VAL A 66 -13.42 -5.38 2.04
N GLU A 67 -13.31 -4.08 1.77
CA GLU A 67 -14.01 -3.39 0.69
C GLU A 67 -13.00 -2.81 -0.31
N ASN A 68 -13.06 -3.23 -1.58
CA ASN A 68 -12.18 -2.72 -2.62
C ASN A 68 -12.78 -1.46 -3.27
N LYS A 69 -12.02 -0.34 -3.29
CA LYS A 69 -12.42 0.95 -3.88
C LYS A 69 -11.30 1.49 -4.79
N PRO A 70 -11.10 0.88 -5.97
CA PRO A 70 -10.03 1.28 -6.88
C PRO A 70 -10.32 2.62 -7.55
N GLY A 71 -9.25 3.35 -7.89
CA GLY A 71 -9.34 4.58 -8.68
C GLY A 71 -8.30 5.63 -8.32
N ALA A 72 -7.97 6.47 -9.30
CA ALA A 72 -7.04 7.60 -9.18
C ALA A 72 -5.71 7.25 -8.47
N GLY A 73 -5.05 6.16 -8.88
CA GLY A 73 -3.79 5.73 -8.25
C GLY A 73 -3.89 5.44 -6.75
N ALA A 74 -5.02 4.89 -6.29
CA ALA A 74 -5.35 4.61 -4.88
C ALA A 74 -5.82 5.82 -4.04
N THR A 75 -5.81 7.05 -4.59
CA THR A 75 -6.14 8.25 -3.81
C THR A 75 -7.63 8.34 -3.46
N LEU A 76 -8.52 7.79 -4.31
CA LEU A 76 -9.97 7.82 -4.06
C LEU A 76 -10.36 7.08 -2.77
N GLY A 77 -9.81 5.89 -2.55
CA GLY A 77 -10.07 5.12 -1.34
C GLY A 77 -9.46 5.78 -0.09
N ALA A 78 -8.27 6.35 -0.21
CA ALA A 78 -7.63 7.07 0.89
C ALA A 78 -8.42 8.33 1.30
N ASP A 79 -8.91 9.12 0.34
CA ASP A 79 -9.77 10.27 0.60
C ASP A 79 -11.06 9.88 1.34
N GLN A 80 -11.68 8.76 0.95
CA GLN A 80 -12.87 8.26 1.63
C GLN A 80 -12.59 7.92 3.10
N VAL A 81 -11.43 7.30 3.41
CA VAL A 81 -11.09 6.99 4.81
C VAL A 81 -10.69 8.23 5.57
N ALA A 82 -9.93 9.16 4.99
CA ALA A 82 -9.56 10.41 5.62
C ALA A 82 -10.78 11.23 6.11
N LYS A 83 -11.91 11.11 5.41
CA LYS A 83 -13.19 11.77 5.72
C LYS A 83 -14.18 10.91 6.51
N ALA A 84 -13.82 9.67 6.84
CA ALA A 84 -14.69 8.78 7.60
C ALA A 84 -14.77 9.19 9.09
N PRO A 85 -15.82 8.74 9.83
CA PRO A 85 -15.87 8.93 11.27
C PRO A 85 -14.60 8.40 11.96
N PRO A 86 -13.99 9.19 12.87
CA PRO A 86 -12.75 8.82 13.54
C PRO A 86 -13.00 7.91 14.76
N ASP A 87 -13.63 6.77 14.55
CA ASP A 87 -14.10 5.84 15.58
C ASP A 87 -13.43 4.45 15.51
N GLY A 88 -12.45 4.28 14.60
CA GLY A 88 -11.71 3.04 14.41
C GLY A 88 -12.41 1.97 13.57
N TYR A 89 -13.63 2.18 13.10
CA TYR A 89 -14.39 1.18 12.34
C TYR A 89 -14.20 1.25 10.82
N THR A 90 -13.52 2.28 10.33
CA THR A 90 -13.12 2.39 8.93
C THR A 90 -11.62 2.62 8.86
N LEU A 91 -10.90 1.65 8.29
CA LEU A 91 -9.45 1.65 8.16
C LEU A 91 -9.05 1.67 6.68
N LEU A 92 -7.92 2.27 6.38
CA LEU A 92 -7.28 2.22 5.07
C LEU A 92 -6.20 1.14 5.08
N LEU A 93 -6.18 0.26 4.09
CA LEU A 93 -4.96 -0.44 3.74
C LEU A 93 -4.06 0.53 2.96
N ALA A 94 -3.19 1.19 3.69
CA ALA A 94 -2.21 2.11 3.16
C ALA A 94 -0.97 1.38 2.65
N ALA A 95 -0.20 2.05 1.81
CA ALA A 95 1.08 1.56 1.32
C ALA A 95 1.97 2.73 0.87
N THR A 96 3.23 2.45 0.53
CA THR A 96 4.23 3.39 0.00
C THR A 96 3.67 4.34 -1.06
N HIS A 97 2.73 3.87 -1.90
CA HIS A 97 2.15 4.72 -2.96
C HIS A 97 1.33 5.91 -2.44
N HIS A 98 0.82 5.90 -1.21
CA HIS A 98 0.15 7.07 -0.65
C HIS A 98 1.15 8.17 -0.27
N ILE A 99 2.39 7.78 0.11
CA ILE A 99 3.51 8.73 0.29
C ILE A 99 3.93 9.33 -1.05
N ILE A 100 4.04 8.49 -2.10
CA ILE A 100 4.37 8.92 -3.46
C ILE A 100 3.27 9.85 -3.98
N ALA A 101 2.00 9.47 -3.85
CA ALA A 101 0.86 10.25 -4.30
C ALA A 101 0.83 11.66 -3.70
N GLN A 102 1.19 11.82 -2.41
CA GLN A 102 1.29 13.12 -1.74
C GLN A 102 2.24 14.10 -2.47
N ASN A 103 3.22 13.58 -3.18
CA ASN A 103 4.25 14.36 -3.83
C ASN A 103 4.06 14.52 -5.34
N VAL A 104 3.28 13.64 -6.00
CA VAL A 104 3.14 13.63 -7.46
C VAL A 104 1.81 14.17 -7.98
N PHE A 105 0.74 14.08 -7.19
CA PHE A 105 -0.56 14.65 -7.58
C PHE A 105 -0.61 16.13 -7.22
N LYS A 106 -0.96 16.97 -8.19
CA LYS A 106 -1.09 18.43 -7.99
C LYS A 106 -2.23 18.81 -7.02
N ASN A 107 -3.34 18.07 -7.07
CA ASN A 107 -4.57 18.35 -6.33
C ASN A 107 -5.03 17.11 -5.57
N LEU A 108 -4.28 16.72 -4.52
CA LEU A 108 -4.68 15.61 -3.67
C LEU A 108 -5.75 16.10 -2.66
N PRO A 109 -6.93 15.44 -2.55
CA PRO A 109 -8.02 15.91 -1.68
C PRO A 109 -7.81 15.61 -0.19
N TYR A 110 -6.72 14.99 0.18
CA TYR A 110 -6.31 14.69 1.56
C TYR A 110 -4.79 14.86 1.70
N ASP A 111 -4.32 14.92 2.93
CA ASP A 111 -2.91 14.89 3.30
C ASP A 111 -2.65 13.66 4.18
N ILE A 112 -1.77 12.75 3.74
CA ILE A 112 -1.53 11.48 4.44
C ILE A 112 -0.98 11.68 5.85
N GLY A 113 -0.14 12.70 6.06
CA GLY A 113 0.46 12.99 7.38
C GLY A 113 -0.48 13.71 8.33
N ARG A 114 -1.46 14.46 7.80
CA ARG A 114 -2.41 15.26 8.60
C ARG A 114 -3.74 14.54 8.83
N ASP A 115 -4.28 13.87 7.80
CA ASP A 115 -5.66 13.39 7.76
C ASP A 115 -5.79 11.90 8.09
N LEU A 116 -4.65 11.18 8.21
CA LEU A 116 -4.60 9.77 8.55
C LEU A 116 -3.66 9.49 9.74
N ALA A 117 -4.10 8.64 10.65
CA ALA A 117 -3.33 8.17 11.79
C ALA A 117 -2.72 6.79 11.47
N PRO A 118 -1.38 6.63 11.45
CA PRO A 118 -0.73 5.34 11.29
C PRO A 118 -1.10 4.35 12.40
N VAL A 119 -1.37 3.10 12.02
CA VAL A 119 -1.70 2.01 12.95
C VAL A 119 -0.54 1.02 13.06
N SER A 120 -0.19 0.36 11.96
CA SER A 120 0.95 -0.58 11.92
C SER A 120 1.29 -0.94 10.47
N VAL A 121 2.56 -1.09 10.15
CA VAL A 121 3.02 -1.73 8.91
C VAL A 121 2.88 -3.25 9.08
N ILE A 122 2.14 -3.89 8.19
CA ILE A 122 1.95 -5.34 8.17
C ILE A 122 3.20 -6.02 7.61
N ALA A 123 3.62 -5.59 6.43
CA ALA A 123 4.76 -6.19 5.73
C ALA A 123 5.43 -5.19 4.77
N MET A 124 6.71 -5.44 4.49
CA MET A 124 7.46 -4.89 3.36
C MET A 124 7.51 -5.96 2.26
N ILE A 125 7.20 -5.59 1.03
CA ILE A 125 7.26 -6.51 -0.11
C ILE A 125 8.25 -5.96 -1.14
N PRO A 126 9.29 -6.70 -1.48
CA PRO A 126 10.13 -6.37 -2.62
C PRO A 126 9.30 -6.32 -3.91
N ASN A 127 9.62 -5.38 -4.80
CA ASN A 127 9.10 -5.45 -6.16
C ASN A 127 10.06 -6.28 -7.03
N MET A 128 9.55 -6.79 -8.13
CA MET A 128 10.35 -7.53 -9.12
C MET A 128 10.13 -6.95 -10.51
N VAL A 129 11.18 -6.98 -11.30
CA VAL A 129 11.14 -6.77 -12.75
C VAL A 129 10.68 -8.08 -13.37
N VAL A 130 9.42 -8.12 -13.81
CA VAL A 130 8.81 -9.33 -14.37
C VAL A 130 8.34 -9.07 -15.79
N VAL A 131 8.69 -9.99 -16.70
CA VAL A 131 8.34 -9.90 -18.13
C VAL A 131 7.41 -11.03 -18.55
N ASN A 132 6.63 -10.82 -19.62
CA ASN A 132 5.90 -11.90 -20.28
C ASN A 132 6.88 -12.99 -20.74
N ALA A 133 6.51 -14.27 -20.61
CA ALA A 133 7.38 -15.40 -20.97
C ALA A 133 7.86 -15.40 -22.41
N LYS A 134 7.13 -14.74 -23.34
CA LYS A 134 7.49 -14.61 -24.76
C LYS A 134 8.51 -13.52 -25.05
N VAL A 135 8.82 -12.64 -24.09
CA VAL A 135 9.87 -11.63 -24.27
C VAL A 135 11.22 -12.32 -24.42
N PRO A 136 11.98 -12.04 -25.50
CA PRO A 136 13.26 -12.70 -25.78
C PRO A 136 14.40 -12.12 -24.92
N ALA A 137 14.24 -12.21 -23.59
CA ALA A 137 15.23 -11.79 -22.61
C ALA A 137 15.15 -12.72 -21.39
N ASN A 138 16.26 -13.34 -21.00
CA ASN A 138 16.36 -14.24 -19.85
C ASN A 138 17.05 -13.58 -18.65
N THR A 139 17.75 -12.50 -18.90
CA THR A 139 18.44 -11.68 -17.90
C THR A 139 18.01 -10.23 -17.97
N ILE A 140 18.24 -9.48 -16.88
CA ILE A 140 17.92 -8.05 -16.87
C ILE A 140 18.80 -7.27 -17.85
N GLN A 141 20.04 -7.69 -18.10
CA GLN A 141 20.95 -7.11 -19.07
C GLN A 141 20.43 -7.29 -20.51
N GLU A 142 19.96 -8.50 -20.86
CA GLU A 142 19.34 -8.76 -22.16
C GLU A 142 18.07 -7.93 -22.36
N PHE A 143 17.26 -7.76 -21.30
CA PHE A 143 16.06 -6.95 -21.37
C PHE A 143 16.40 -5.45 -21.59
N VAL A 144 17.40 -4.91 -20.90
CA VAL A 144 17.85 -3.52 -21.12
C VAL A 144 18.38 -3.33 -22.54
N ALA A 145 19.14 -4.29 -23.07
CA ALA A 145 19.61 -4.25 -24.45
C ALA A 145 18.44 -4.24 -25.45
N LEU A 146 17.44 -5.10 -25.24
CA LEU A 146 16.21 -5.14 -26.03
C LEU A 146 15.45 -3.80 -25.97
N ALA A 147 15.27 -3.24 -24.78
CA ALA A 147 14.56 -1.96 -24.60
C ALA A 147 15.27 -0.80 -25.28
N LYS A 148 16.61 -0.74 -25.20
CA LYS A 148 17.43 0.27 -25.90
C LYS A 148 17.39 0.13 -27.43
N ALA A 149 17.26 -1.10 -27.94
CA ALA A 149 17.12 -1.33 -29.37
C ALA A 149 15.72 -0.97 -29.92
N GLN A 150 14.73 -0.81 -29.04
CA GLN A 150 13.34 -0.56 -29.39
C GLN A 150 12.73 0.58 -28.55
N PRO A 151 13.28 1.81 -28.60
CA PRO A 151 12.79 2.93 -27.77
C PRO A 151 11.32 3.23 -28.06
N GLY A 152 10.51 3.36 -27.00
CA GLY A 152 9.07 3.64 -27.08
C GLY A 152 8.18 2.50 -27.62
N LYS A 153 8.73 1.27 -27.84
CA LYS A 153 7.96 0.14 -28.37
C LYS A 153 7.50 -0.85 -27.29
N LEU A 154 8.21 -0.92 -26.18
CA LEU A 154 7.84 -1.78 -25.07
C LEU A 154 6.96 -1.01 -24.08
N ASN A 155 6.02 -1.74 -23.48
CA ASN A 155 5.10 -1.17 -22.48
C ASN A 155 5.27 -1.85 -21.13
N TYR A 156 5.19 -1.08 -20.04
CA TYR A 156 5.09 -1.66 -18.71
C TYR A 156 3.76 -1.33 -18.04
N GLY A 157 3.15 -2.34 -17.43
CA GLY A 157 1.94 -2.19 -16.64
C GLY A 157 2.24 -1.74 -15.21
N SER A 158 1.36 -0.95 -14.60
CA SER A 158 1.43 -0.60 -13.18
C SER A 158 0.07 -0.75 -12.49
N ALA A 159 0.06 -0.71 -11.15
CA ALA A 159 -1.17 -0.68 -10.38
C ALA A 159 -1.91 0.67 -10.47
N GLY A 160 -1.38 1.63 -11.21
CA GLY A 160 -1.95 2.95 -11.47
C GLY A 160 -0.90 4.06 -11.46
N ALA A 161 -1.24 5.20 -12.05
CA ALA A 161 -0.40 6.39 -12.03
C ALA A 161 -0.13 6.84 -10.57
N GLY A 162 1.10 7.26 -10.27
CA GLY A 162 1.52 7.68 -8.93
C GLY A 162 1.73 6.54 -7.94
N THR A 163 1.63 5.27 -8.35
CA THR A 163 1.95 4.12 -7.48
C THR A 163 3.44 3.83 -7.43
N ALA A 164 3.87 2.96 -6.49
CA ALA A 164 5.25 2.49 -6.41
C ALA A 164 5.70 1.81 -7.71
N HIS A 165 4.82 1.05 -8.37
CA HIS A 165 5.12 0.42 -9.66
C HIS A 165 5.45 1.43 -10.75
N HIS A 166 4.70 2.56 -10.80
CA HIS A 166 4.97 3.66 -11.73
C HIS A 166 6.31 4.33 -11.40
N LEU A 167 6.53 4.68 -10.13
CA LEU A 167 7.79 5.30 -9.68
C LEU A 167 9.01 4.42 -10.02
N ILE A 168 8.95 3.13 -9.70
CA ILE A 168 10.05 2.18 -9.97
C ILE A 168 10.30 2.10 -11.48
N GLY A 169 9.25 2.09 -12.30
CA GLY A 169 9.36 2.09 -13.76
C GLY A 169 10.06 3.34 -14.31
N GLU A 170 9.71 4.51 -13.81
CA GLU A 170 10.36 5.77 -14.21
C GLU A 170 11.80 5.87 -13.70
N MET A 171 12.08 5.41 -12.46
CA MET A 171 13.46 5.29 -11.96
C MET A 171 14.29 4.35 -12.83
N PHE A 172 13.72 3.20 -13.22
CA PHE A 172 14.38 2.24 -14.10
C PHE A 172 14.66 2.87 -15.47
N ASN A 173 13.68 3.49 -16.10
CA ASN A 173 13.84 4.17 -17.39
C ASN A 173 14.98 5.20 -17.33
N LEU A 174 14.98 6.05 -16.31
CA LEU A 174 15.99 7.09 -16.12
C LEU A 174 17.39 6.49 -15.94
N GLN A 175 17.55 5.54 -15.01
CA GLN A 175 18.86 5.00 -14.63
C GLN A 175 19.42 4.01 -15.64
N ALA A 176 18.57 3.17 -16.23
CA ALA A 176 18.96 2.24 -17.30
C ALA A 176 19.03 2.89 -18.68
N GLN A 177 18.60 4.17 -18.81
CA GLN A 177 18.52 4.89 -20.08
C GLN A 177 17.68 4.14 -21.11
N THR A 178 16.46 3.79 -20.74
CA THR A 178 15.46 3.11 -21.57
C THR A 178 14.22 3.99 -21.74
N GLU A 179 13.43 3.72 -22.78
CA GLU A 179 12.16 4.41 -23.06
C GLU A 179 11.03 3.37 -23.14
N ILE A 180 10.61 2.88 -21.98
CA ILE A 180 9.50 1.93 -21.85
C ILE A 180 8.26 2.71 -21.47
N VAL A 181 7.15 2.52 -22.21
CA VAL A 181 5.92 3.32 -22.06
C VAL A 181 5.07 2.81 -20.90
N HIS A 182 4.62 3.71 -20.05
CA HIS A 182 3.76 3.40 -18.90
C HIS A 182 2.30 3.16 -19.30
N VAL A 183 1.70 2.07 -18.80
CA VAL A 183 0.26 1.74 -18.96
C VAL A 183 -0.35 1.56 -17.56
N PRO A 184 -1.17 2.53 -17.08
CA PRO A 184 -1.77 2.46 -15.75
C PRO A 184 -3.02 1.57 -15.72
N TYR A 185 -3.14 0.74 -14.66
CA TYR A 185 -4.30 -0.08 -14.35
C TYR A 185 -4.92 0.30 -12.99
N LYS A 186 -6.06 -0.30 -12.64
CA LYS A 186 -6.72 -0.10 -11.34
C LYS A 186 -6.25 -1.07 -10.24
N GLY A 187 -4.99 -1.51 -10.29
CA GLY A 187 -4.38 -2.47 -9.37
C GLY A 187 -3.50 -3.50 -10.09
N SER A 188 -2.74 -4.31 -9.33
CA SER A 188 -1.83 -5.33 -9.89
C SER A 188 -2.57 -6.40 -10.68
N ALA A 189 -3.70 -6.91 -10.19
CA ALA A 189 -4.38 -8.05 -10.83
C ALA A 189 -4.75 -7.83 -12.31
N PRO A 190 -5.41 -6.71 -12.71
CA PRO A 190 -5.66 -6.45 -14.13
C PRO A 190 -4.38 -6.21 -14.94
N ALA A 191 -3.35 -5.59 -14.36
CA ALA A 191 -2.07 -5.40 -15.03
C ALA A 191 -1.34 -6.74 -15.27
N ILE A 192 -1.37 -7.66 -14.30
CA ILE A 192 -0.83 -9.03 -14.43
C ILE A 192 -1.55 -9.79 -15.55
N SER A 193 -2.88 -9.66 -15.66
CA SER A 193 -3.64 -10.31 -16.74
C SER A 193 -3.16 -9.87 -18.11
N ASP A 194 -2.90 -8.58 -18.30
CA ASP A 194 -2.41 -8.03 -19.56
C ASP A 194 -0.92 -8.36 -19.78
N LEU A 195 -0.12 -8.46 -18.73
CA LEU A 195 1.24 -8.98 -18.83
C LEU A 195 1.26 -10.44 -19.30
N VAL A 196 0.43 -11.32 -18.71
CA VAL A 196 0.34 -12.75 -19.08
C VAL A 196 -0.16 -12.92 -20.51
N SER A 197 -1.11 -12.11 -20.95
CA SER A 197 -1.62 -12.15 -22.34
C SER A 197 -0.63 -11.56 -23.37
N GLY A 198 0.36 -10.78 -22.92
CA GLY A 198 1.35 -10.11 -23.76
C GLY A 198 0.95 -8.73 -24.27
N GLN A 199 -0.14 -8.13 -23.74
CA GLN A 199 -0.53 -6.75 -24.05
C GLN A 199 0.50 -5.74 -23.52
N THR A 200 1.09 -6.05 -22.35
CA THR A 200 2.29 -5.38 -21.86
C THR A 200 3.46 -6.37 -21.81
N GLN A 201 4.68 -5.87 -21.93
CA GLN A 201 5.88 -6.71 -21.94
C GLN A 201 6.51 -6.85 -20.56
N LEU A 202 6.27 -5.90 -19.67
CA LEU A 202 6.97 -5.73 -18.40
C LEU A 202 6.02 -5.25 -17.31
N MET A 203 6.32 -5.61 -16.06
CA MET A 203 5.82 -4.96 -14.85
C MET A 203 6.93 -4.82 -13.80
N PHE A 204 6.80 -3.81 -12.93
CA PHE A 204 7.55 -3.68 -11.67
C PHE A 204 6.60 -4.05 -10.53
N ASP A 205 6.18 -5.31 -10.48
CA ASP A 205 5.12 -5.75 -9.55
C ASP A 205 5.69 -6.20 -8.21
N THR A 206 4.87 -6.17 -7.17
CA THR A 206 5.21 -6.80 -5.89
C THR A 206 5.32 -8.32 -6.04
N ILE A 207 6.31 -8.93 -5.39
CA ILE A 207 6.52 -10.38 -5.48
C ILE A 207 5.24 -11.14 -5.12
N THR A 208 4.58 -10.79 -4.02
CA THR A 208 3.36 -11.47 -3.54
C THR A 208 2.26 -11.56 -4.60
N ALA A 209 2.06 -10.51 -5.41
CA ALA A 209 1.01 -10.53 -6.45
C ALA A 209 1.44 -11.33 -7.68
N GLY A 210 2.70 -11.19 -8.12
CA GLY A 210 3.17 -11.76 -9.38
C GLY A 210 3.78 -13.17 -9.28
N LEU A 211 4.21 -13.60 -8.08
CA LEU A 211 4.88 -14.89 -7.87
C LEU A 211 4.14 -16.11 -8.44
N PRO A 212 2.81 -16.22 -8.31
CA PRO A 212 2.08 -17.34 -8.89
C PRO A 212 2.23 -17.47 -10.42
N GLN A 213 2.40 -16.34 -11.12
CA GLN A 213 2.58 -16.35 -12.58
C GLN A 213 4.03 -16.70 -12.98
N VAL A 214 4.99 -16.31 -12.13
CA VAL A 214 6.40 -16.71 -12.30
C VAL A 214 6.58 -18.20 -12.06
N THR A 215 6.06 -18.74 -10.95
CA THR A 215 6.13 -20.17 -10.64
C THR A 215 5.34 -21.02 -11.64
N GLY A 216 4.25 -20.48 -12.19
CA GLY A 216 3.46 -21.10 -13.26
C GLY A 216 4.07 -20.98 -14.67
N GLY A 217 5.26 -20.36 -14.82
CA GLY A 217 5.96 -20.21 -16.10
C GLY A 217 5.28 -19.27 -17.11
N LYS A 218 4.25 -18.53 -16.70
CA LYS A 218 3.55 -17.57 -17.58
C LYS A 218 4.28 -16.23 -17.72
N THR A 219 5.09 -15.91 -16.73
CA THR A 219 5.96 -14.74 -16.69
C THR A 219 7.34 -15.14 -16.18
N ARG A 220 8.33 -14.28 -16.37
CA ARG A 220 9.71 -14.50 -15.91
C ARG A 220 10.17 -13.31 -15.07
N ALA A 221 10.64 -13.58 -13.85
CA ALA A 221 11.30 -12.58 -13.02
C ALA A 221 12.76 -12.44 -13.47
N LEU A 222 13.20 -11.21 -13.74
CA LEU A 222 14.56 -10.90 -14.19
C LEU A 222 15.43 -10.30 -13.10
N ALA A 223 14.82 -9.53 -12.18
CA ALA A 223 15.50 -8.96 -11.05
C ALA A 223 14.50 -8.58 -9.94
N VAL A 224 14.97 -8.42 -8.70
CA VAL A 224 14.22 -7.76 -7.62
C VAL A 224 14.76 -6.35 -7.41
N THR A 225 13.93 -5.46 -6.86
CA THR A 225 14.21 -4.02 -6.76
C THR A 225 14.82 -3.59 -5.42
N THR A 226 14.88 -4.52 -4.46
CA THR A 226 15.50 -4.29 -3.14
C THR A 226 17.00 -4.54 -3.19
N ALA A 227 17.74 -3.98 -2.22
CA ALA A 227 19.19 -4.16 -2.10
C ALA A 227 19.59 -5.64 -1.91
N LYS A 228 18.71 -6.45 -1.30
CA LYS A 228 18.93 -7.89 -1.08
C LYS A 228 17.90 -8.68 -1.87
N ARG A 229 18.27 -9.91 -2.26
CA ARG A 229 17.37 -10.87 -2.90
C ARG A 229 16.22 -11.25 -1.99
N SER A 230 15.09 -11.61 -2.57
CA SER A 230 13.95 -12.15 -1.82
C SER A 230 14.14 -13.62 -1.49
N SER A 231 13.74 -14.02 -0.29
CA SER A 231 13.71 -15.45 0.10
C SER A 231 12.77 -16.30 -0.76
N ALA A 232 11.72 -15.69 -1.31
CA ALA A 232 10.79 -16.36 -2.22
C ALA A 232 11.34 -16.53 -3.67
N LEU A 233 12.41 -15.79 -4.02
CA LEU A 233 13.07 -15.83 -5.33
C LEU A 233 14.61 -15.79 -5.16
N PRO A 234 15.23 -16.77 -4.50
CA PRO A 234 16.64 -16.70 -4.10
C PRO A 234 17.60 -16.68 -5.30
N ASP A 235 17.19 -17.25 -6.43
CA ASP A 235 17.99 -17.30 -7.65
C ASP A 235 17.85 -16.05 -8.52
N VAL A 236 16.86 -15.18 -8.24
CA VAL A 236 16.67 -13.94 -8.99
C VAL A 236 17.55 -12.85 -8.40
N PRO A 237 18.47 -12.27 -9.19
CA PRO A 237 19.39 -11.24 -8.70
C PRO A 237 18.65 -9.92 -8.40
N THR A 238 19.30 -8.99 -7.70
CA THR A 238 18.79 -7.64 -7.53
C THR A 238 19.22 -6.73 -8.68
N LEU A 239 18.49 -5.62 -8.88
CA LEU A 239 18.95 -4.54 -9.77
C LEU A 239 20.28 -3.96 -9.26
N ASN A 240 20.45 -3.87 -7.94
CA ASN A 240 21.67 -3.40 -7.29
C ASN A 240 22.89 -4.30 -7.59
N GLU A 241 22.72 -5.63 -7.60
CA GLU A 241 23.79 -6.59 -7.93
C GLU A 241 24.18 -6.56 -9.41
N THR A 242 23.29 -6.06 -10.28
CA THR A 242 23.43 -6.27 -11.73
C THR A 242 23.70 -4.97 -12.49
N ILE A 243 22.68 -4.14 -12.69
CA ILE A 243 22.73 -3.02 -13.65
C ILE A 243 22.58 -1.64 -13.01
N LEU A 244 22.04 -1.55 -11.79
CA LEU A 244 21.73 -0.28 -11.12
C LEU A 244 22.26 -0.29 -9.68
N PRO A 245 23.57 -0.13 -9.45
CA PRO A 245 24.15 -0.03 -8.12
C PRO A 245 23.46 1.05 -7.27
N GLY A 246 23.09 0.71 -6.04
CA GLY A 246 22.37 1.59 -5.12
C GLY A 246 20.86 1.57 -5.28
N PHE A 247 20.29 0.78 -6.21
CA PHE A 247 18.84 0.65 -6.33
C PHE A 247 18.29 -0.18 -5.16
N ASP A 248 17.44 0.44 -4.35
CA ASP A 248 16.79 -0.20 -3.20
C ASP A 248 15.40 0.41 -2.98
N VAL A 249 14.40 -0.20 -3.58
CA VAL A 249 13.00 0.25 -3.47
C VAL A 249 12.09 -0.96 -3.24
N GLY A 250 11.33 -0.92 -2.15
CA GLY A 250 10.27 -1.88 -1.84
C GLY A 250 8.95 -1.18 -1.57
N THR A 251 7.90 -1.94 -1.42
CA THR A 251 6.56 -1.43 -1.11
C THR A 251 6.10 -1.97 0.25
N TRP A 252 5.95 -1.11 1.24
CA TRP A 252 5.30 -1.51 2.48
C TRP A 252 3.78 -1.41 2.36
N PHE A 253 3.10 -2.23 3.16
CA PHE A 253 1.65 -2.24 3.35
C PHE A 253 1.32 -2.20 4.83
N GLY A 254 0.35 -1.37 5.22
CA GLY A 254 -0.03 -1.19 6.61
C GLY A 254 -1.45 -0.67 6.76
N LEU A 255 -1.92 -0.55 7.98
CA LEU A 255 -3.23 0.04 8.27
C LEU A 255 -3.07 1.48 8.74
N MET A 256 -4.00 2.33 8.32
CA MET A 256 -4.19 3.69 8.84
C MET A 256 -5.66 3.91 9.18
N ALA A 257 -5.91 4.75 10.18
CA ALA A 257 -7.23 5.21 10.59
C ALA A 257 -7.41 6.71 10.26
N PRO A 258 -8.62 7.29 10.31
CA PRO A 258 -8.79 8.73 10.27
C PRO A 258 -7.99 9.43 11.39
N ALA A 259 -7.39 10.59 11.13
CA ALA A 259 -6.43 11.25 12.03
C ALA A 259 -6.96 11.55 13.45
N LYS A 260 -8.27 11.81 13.58
CA LYS A 260 -8.90 12.12 14.87
C LYS A 260 -9.38 10.90 15.65
N THR A 261 -9.03 9.67 15.20
CA THR A 261 -9.34 8.44 15.94
C THR A 261 -8.66 8.47 17.31
N PRO A 262 -9.38 8.18 18.41
CA PRO A 262 -8.81 8.19 19.76
C PRO A 262 -7.54 7.31 19.84
N SER A 263 -6.53 7.80 20.53
CA SER A 263 -5.21 7.14 20.61
C SER A 263 -5.26 5.76 21.26
N ASP A 264 -6.17 5.53 22.20
CA ASP A 264 -6.39 4.22 22.80
C ASP A 264 -6.95 3.20 21.83
N ILE A 265 -7.82 3.62 20.88
CA ILE A 265 -8.32 2.78 19.79
C ILE A 265 -7.20 2.51 18.78
N VAL A 266 -6.43 3.53 18.38
CA VAL A 266 -5.28 3.34 17.47
C VAL A 266 -4.26 2.38 18.07
N ASN A 267 -3.96 2.52 19.36
CA ASN A 267 -3.01 1.62 20.06
C ASN A 267 -3.54 0.19 20.15
N LYS A 268 -4.86 0.00 20.38
CA LYS A 268 -5.48 -1.32 20.40
C LYS A 268 -5.43 -1.99 19.02
N LEU A 269 -5.74 -1.25 17.96
CA LEU A 269 -5.59 -1.71 16.58
C LEU A 269 -4.14 -2.08 16.26
N SER A 270 -3.18 -1.22 16.64
CA SER A 270 -1.76 -1.44 16.43
C SER A 270 -1.26 -2.71 17.15
N ALA A 271 -1.60 -2.86 18.42
CA ALA A 271 -1.23 -4.04 19.19
C ALA A 271 -1.78 -5.34 18.57
N GLU A 272 -3.02 -5.29 18.06
CA GLU A 272 -3.63 -6.44 17.41
C GLU A 272 -2.93 -6.81 16.10
N VAL A 273 -2.65 -5.84 15.24
CA VAL A 273 -1.91 -6.08 13.97
C VAL A 273 -0.52 -6.63 14.27
N THR A 274 0.19 -6.04 15.24
CA THR A 274 1.51 -6.52 15.70
C THR A 274 1.44 -7.97 16.18
N LYS A 275 0.44 -8.32 17.00
CA LYS A 275 0.20 -9.68 17.47
C LYS A 275 -0.02 -10.64 16.28
N ILE A 276 -0.93 -10.29 15.36
CA ILE A 276 -1.27 -11.11 14.18
C ILE A 276 -0.04 -11.36 13.32
N VAL A 277 0.73 -10.32 12.99
CA VAL A 277 1.94 -10.45 12.16
C VAL A 277 3.00 -11.32 12.81
N ASN A 278 3.05 -11.39 14.14
CA ASN A 278 4.01 -12.20 14.89
C ASN A 278 3.54 -13.65 15.17
N ILE A 279 2.32 -14.05 14.77
CA ILE A 279 1.91 -15.44 14.80
C ILE A 279 2.83 -16.25 13.87
N PRO A 280 3.46 -17.36 14.35
CA PRO A 280 4.43 -18.12 13.54
C PRO A 280 3.89 -18.55 12.16
N GLU A 281 2.64 -19.01 12.09
CA GLU A 281 1.97 -19.44 10.87
C GLU A 281 1.77 -18.27 9.90
N VAL A 282 1.40 -17.08 10.43
CA VAL A 282 1.22 -15.86 9.63
C VAL A 282 2.56 -15.39 9.08
N ARG A 283 3.61 -15.38 9.91
CA ARG A 283 4.97 -15.05 9.44
C ARG A 283 5.44 -15.99 8.34
N SER A 284 5.26 -17.30 8.54
CA SER A 284 5.62 -18.29 7.52
C SER A 284 4.84 -18.10 6.22
N GLN A 285 3.54 -17.84 6.30
CA GLN A 285 2.68 -17.57 5.15
C GLN A 285 3.13 -16.30 4.40
N LEU A 286 3.45 -15.22 5.10
CA LEU A 286 3.93 -13.97 4.51
C LEU A 286 5.27 -14.21 3.78
N LEU A 287 6.25 -14.82 4.45
CA LEU A 287 7.56 -15.12 3.87
C LEU A 287 7.46 -16.01 2.63
N ALA A 288 6.60 -17.02 2.64
CA ALA A 288 6.36 -17.89 1.49
C ALA A 288 5.84 -17.14 0.25
N THR A 289 5.20 -16.00 0.43
CA THR A 289 4.73 -15.13 -0.66
C THR A 289 5.70 -13.99 -0.98
N GLY A 290 6.88 -13.96 -0.36
CA GLY A 290 7.88 -12.90 -0.54
C GLY A 290 7.57 -11.61 0.21
N ALA A 291 6.62 -11.63 1.16
CA ALA A 291 6.34 -10.51 2.04
C ALA A 291 7.16 -10.63 3.33
N GLU A 292 7.99 -9.63 3.62
CA GLU A 292 8.79 -9.54 4.85
C GLU A 292 7.90 -8.99 5.99
N PRO A 293 7.54 -9.81 7.01
CA PRO A 293 6.63 -9.39 8.08
C PRO A 293 7.29 -8.34 8.98
N ILE A 294 6.59 -7.23 9.24
CA ILE A 294 7.05 -6.12 10.10
C ILE A 294 6.31 -6.14 11.44
N GLY A 295 5.03 -5.75 11.47
CA GLY A 295 4.25 -5.71 12.71
C GLY A 295 4.77 -4.67 13.71
N ASN A 296 5.08 -3.44 13.25
CA ASN A 296 5.57 -2.36 14.08
C ASN A 296 4.44 -1.63 14.83
N THR A 297 4.82 -0.78 15.78
CA THR A 297 3.88 0.07 16.54
C THR A 297 3.40 1.26 15.70
N SER A 298 2.30 1.87 16.14
CA SER A 298 1.78 3.13 15.56
C SER A 298 2.83 4.25 15.57
N ALA A 299 3.61 4.36 16.66
CA ALA A 299 4.67 5.36 16.77
C ALA A 299 5.80 5.13 15.76
N GLU A 300 6.24 3.89 15.57
CA GLU A 300 7.26 3.52 14.60
C GLU A 300 6.77 3.75 13.16
N MET A 301 5.53 3.37 12.84
CA MET A 301 4.95 3.66 11.54
C MET A 301 4.82 5.17 11.29
N SER A 302 4.47 5.95 12.32
CA SER A 302 4.38 7.43 12.22
C SER A 302 5.76 8.04 11.91
N ALA A 303 6.81 7.57 12.57
CA ALA A 303 8.18 8.01 12.30
C ALA A 303 8.63 7.64 10.88
N GLN A 304 8.29 6.43 10.43
CA GLN A 304 8.57 5.96 9.07
C GLN A 304 7.87 6.83 8.01
N VAL A 305 6.56 7.06 8.15
CA VAL A 305 5.77 7.89 7.22
C VAL A 305 6.36 9.30 7.11
N LYS A 306 6.70 9.92 8.24
CA LYS A 306 7.31 11.25 8.25
C LYS A 306 8.65 11.28 7.50
N LYS A 307 9.54 10.32 7.79
CA LYS A 307 10.84 10.20 7.12
C LYS A 307 10.68 9.99 5.60
N GLU A 308 9.73 9.14 5.21
CA GLU A 308 9.50 8.82 3.81
C GLU A 308 8.91 10.00 3.03
N LEU A 309 7.99 10.79 3.63
CA LEU A 309 7.47 12.01 3.01
C LEU A 309 8.61 12.94 2.58
N ASP A 310 9.58 13.18 3.47
CA ASP A 310 10.73 14.03 3.18
C ASP A 310 11.66 13.41 2.11
N SER A 311 11.92 12.11 2.20
CA SER A 311 12.81 11.38 1.29
C SER A 311 12.23 11.30 -0.13
N PHE A 312 10.96 10.97 -0.27
CA PHE A 312 10.30 10.89 -1.59
C PHE A 312 10.11 12.27 -2.22
N ALA A 313 9.91 13.33 -1.42
CA ALA A 313 9.86 14.69 -1.95
C ALA A 313 11.18 15.09 -2.64
N ALA A 314 12.32 14.67 -2.09
CA ALA A 314 13.63 14.92 -2.69
C ALA A 314 13.86 14.06 -3.96
N LEU A 315 13.52 12.77 -3.91
CA LEU A 315 13.68 11.84 -5.03
C LEU A 315 12.81 12.23 -6.24
N LEU A 316 11.55 12.56 -6.01
CA LEU A 316 10.58 12.85 -7.08
C LEU A 316 10.89 14.15 -7.84
N LYS A 317 11.55 15.10 -7.20
CA LYS A 317 12.08 16.28 -7.91
C LYS A 317 13.14 15.93 -8.95
N GLN A 318 13.96 14.89 -8.70
CA GLN A 318 14.99 14.44 -9.63
C GLN A 318 14.39 13.69 -10.84
N ILE A 319 13.35 12.89 -10.59
CA ILE A 319 12.68 12.05 -11.60
C ILE A 319 11.69 12.86 -12.45
N LYS A 320 11.25 14.03 -11.97
CA LYS A 320 10.22 14.89 -12.60
C LYS A 320 8.88 14.17 -12.82
N LEU A 321 8.57 13.19 -11.96
CA LEU A 321 7.31 12.45 -12.00
C LEU A 321 6.18 13.36 -11.52
N THR A 322 5.21 13.62 -12.39
CA THR A 322 3.98 14.36 -12.07
C THR A 322 2.78 13.59 -12.60
N VAL A 323 1.68 13.62 -11.84
CA VAL A 323 0.39 13.04 -12.24
C VAL A 323 -0.65 14.16 -12.22
N GLU A 324 -1.41 14.30 -13.31
CA GLU A 324 -2.49 15.29 -13.44
C GLU A 324 -3.74 14.91 -12.66
#